data_b0f21b5620079536b2a81cdca90a94f6
#
_entry.id   b0f21b5620079536b2a81cdca90a94f6
#
_cell.length_a   1.000
_cell.length_b   1.000
_cell.length_c   1.000
_cell.angle_alpha   90.00
_cell.angle_beta   90.00
_cell.angle_gamma   90.00
#
_symmetry.space_group_name_H-M   'P 1'
#
loop_
_entity.id
_entity.type
_entity.pdbx_description
1 polymer ?
#
loop_
_entity_poly.entity_id
_entity_poly.type
_entity_poly.pdbx_seq_one_letter_code
_entity_poly.pdbx_strand_id
1 'polypeptide(L)'
;MKIIKTADYNEMSKVAANIIAAQITLKPNSVLGLATGSSPIGTYKELISKYENGEIDFSDITTVNLDEYKGMPRTNEQSYYYFMNDNLFDHVNIDKNRTHVPNGMAEDAELECKEYEKLVKSVGGVDLQLLGLGRNGHIGFNEPSEEFAKETHCVDLTESTIEANKRFFASADDVPRQAFSMGIGTIMAAKKIVVVVSGADKAEAVKKAFTGPVTPNVPGSILQFHGDVTVVCDAEAYAELEK
;
A
#
# COMPACT_ATOMS: atom_id res chain seq x y z
N MET A 1 -3.33 -17.67 -4.91
CA MET A 1 -3.55 -16.79 -3.74
C MET A 1 -3.51 -17.62 -2.47
N LYS A 2 -2.89 -17.13 -1.40
CA LYS A 2 -2.82 -17.72 -0.07
C LYS A 2 -3.40 -16.73 0.95
N ILE A 3 -4.26 -17.19 1.87
CA ILE A 3 -4.78 -16.38 2.98
C ILE A 3 -4.23 -16.95 4.27
N ILE A 4 -3.60 -16.11 5.09
CA ILE A 4 -3.02 -16.48 6.40
C ILE A 4 -3.84 -15.77 7.47
N LYS A 5 -4.48 -16.55 8.35
CA LYS A 5 -5.10 -16.04 9.56
C LYS A 5 -4.06 -15.95 10.66
N THR A 6 -4.02 -14.82 11.35
CA THR A 6 -3.19 -14.57 12.52
C THR A 6 -4.06 -14.21 13.73
N ALA A 7 -3.50 -14.28 14.92
CA ALA A 7 -4.26 -14.05 16.14
C ALA A 7 -4.67 -12.57 16.28
N ASP A 8 -3.76 -11.66 15.93
CA ASP A 8 -3.95 -10.22 16.12
C ASP A 8 -3.11 -9.39 15.12
N TYR A 9 -3.22 -8.06 15.24
CA TYR A 9 -2.46 -7.08 14.45
C TYR A 9 -0.94 -7.27 14.55
N ASN A 10 -0.43 -7.63 15.73
CA ASN A 10 1.02 -7.76 15.93
C ASN A 10 1.55 -9.00 15.19
N GLU A 11 0.83 -10.12 15.30
CA GLU A 11 1.20 -11.34 14.57
C GLU A 11 1.05 -11.15 13.05
N MET A 12 -0.02 -10.48 12.59
CA MET A 12 -0.18 -10.09 11.18
C MET A 12 1.02 -9.28 10.69
N SER A 13 1.41 -8.26 11.44
CA SER A 13 2.55 -7.38 11.13
C SER A 13 3.85 -8.15 11.03
N LYS A 14 4.10 -9.05 11.99
CA LYS A 14 5.29 -9.92 12.02
C LYS A 14 5.35 -10.89 10.84
N VAL A 15 4.22 -11.50 10.49
CA VAL A 15 4.13 -12.42 9.33
C VAL A 15 4.41 -11.67 8.04
N ALA A 16 3.79 -10.49 7.84
CA ALA A 16 4.03 -9.66 6.67
C ALA A 16 5.49 -9.20 6.58
N ALA A 17 6.08 -8.73 7.70
CA ALA A 17 7.48 -8.34 7.76
C ALA A 17 8.43 -9.51 7.42
N ASN A 18 8.13 -10.73 7.86
CA ASN A 18 8.92 -11.91 7.51
C ASN A 18 8.91 -12.20 6.00
N ILE A 19 7.77 -12.01 5.33
CA ILE A 19 7.66 -12.19 3.88
C ILE A 19 8.50 -11.14 3.15
N ILE A 20 8.42 -9.87 3.58
CA ILE A 20 9.21 -8.77 2.98
C ILE A 20 10.70 -8.97 3.27
N ALA A 21 11.08 -9.33 4.49
CA ALA A 21 12.46 -9.62 4.86
C ALA A 21 13.07 -10.77 4.02
N ALA A 22 12.30 -11.83 3.79
CA ALA A 22 12.71 -12.91 2.89
C ALA A 22 12.94 -12.41 1.45
N GLN A 23 12.08 -11.50 0.95
CA GLN A 23 12.28 -10.88 -0.37
C GLN A 23 13.58 -10.08 -0.42
N ILE A 24 13.85 -9.25 0.60
CA ILE A 24 15.09 -8.46 0.71
C ILE A 24 16.31 -9.38 0.72
N THR A 25 16.29 -10.44 1.52
CA THR A 25 17.39 -11.40 1.63
C THR A 25 17.66 -12.15 0.31
N LEU A 26 16.60 -12.60 -0.36
CA LEU A 26 16.72 -13.36 -1.61
C LEU A 26 17.09 -12.49 -2.82
N LYS A 27 16.73 -11.23 -2.78
CA LYS A 27 17.02 -10.23 -3.83
C LYS A 27 17.35 -8.89 -3.18
N PRO A 28 18.60 -8.62 -2.77
CA PRO A 28 18.99 -7.39 -2.07
C PRO A 28 18.68 -6.09 -2.84
N ASN A 29 18.66 -6.14 -4.17
CA ASN A 29 18.32 -5.00 -5.04
C ASN A 29 16.81 -5.03 -5.46
N SER A 30 15.93 -5.50 -4.58
CA SER A 30 14.49 -5.52 -4.86
C SER A 30 13.91 -4.12 -4.98
N VAL A 31 12.90 -4.00 -5.84
CA VAL A 31 11.97 -2.86 -5.85
C VAL A 31 10.76 -3.23 -5.01
N LEU A 32 10.57 -2.52 -3.89
CA LEU A 32 9.45 -2.72 -2.98
C LEU A 32 8.37 -1.67 -3.24
N GLY A 33 7.17 -2.11 -3.54
CA GLY A 33 5.97 -1.27 -3.54
C GLY A 33 5.44 -1.14 -2.12
N LEU A 34 5.27 0.09 -1.62
CA LEU A 34 4.91 0.35 -0.22
C LEU A 34 3.57 1.08 -0.13
N ALA A 35 2.89 0.86 0.98
CA ALA A 35 1.60 1.45 1.32
C ALA A 35 1.70 2.32 2.56
N THR A 36 0.79 3.28 2.71
CA THR A 36 0.64 4.11 3.91
C THR A 36 -0.62 3.74 4.70
N GLY A 37 -0.91 4.51 5.74
CA GLY A 37 -2.05 4.26 6.62
C GLY A 37 -1.71 3.37 7.81
N SER A 38 -2.72 3.03 8.63
CA SER A 38 -2.48 2.35 9.91
C SER A 38 -2.12 0.87 9.76
N SER A 39 -2.57 0.19 8.70
CA SER A 39 -2.35 -1.25 8.56
C SER A 39 -0.88 -1.67 8.45
N PRO A 40 -0.01 -1.00 7.66
CA PRO A 40 1.38 -1.41 7.49
C PRO A 40 2.34 -0.93 8.59
N ILE A 41 1.94 -0.04 9.51
CA ILE A 41 2.84 0.54 10.53
C ILE A 41 3.54 -0.55 11.35
N GLY A 42 2.80 -1.55 11.83
CA GLY A 42 3.38 -2.66 12.58
C GLY A 42 4.39 -3.46 11.74
N THR A 43 4.10 -3.66 10.45
CA THR A 43 5.02 -4.32 9.52
C THR A 43 6.32 -3.52 9.38
N TYR A 44 6.25 -2.19 9.28
CA TYR A 44 7.44 -1.34 9.22
C TYR A 44 8.26 -1.40 10.51
N LYS A 45 7.62 -1.37 11.69
CA LYS A 45 8.29 -1.53 12.98
C LYS A 45 9.05 -2.87 13.08
N GLU A 46 8.45 -3.95 12.62
CA GLU A 46 9.11 -5.26 12.58
C GLU A 46 10.29 -5.29 11.59
N LEU A 47 10.18 -4.62 10.45
CA LEU A 47 11.28 -4.49 9.47
C LEU A 47 12.44 -3.66 10.06
N ILE A 48 12.15 -2.57 10.77
CA ILE A 48 13.16 -1.75 11.47
C ILE A 48 13.89 -2.61 12.51
N SER A 49 13.14 -3.35 13.32
CA SER A 49 13.74 -4.26 14.33
C SER A 49 14.65 -5.30 13.67
N LYS A 50 14.27 -5.88 12.54
CA LYS A 50 15.10 -6.82 11.80
C LYS A 50 16.36 -6.17 11.24
N TYR A 51 16.27 -4.95 10.76
CA TYR A 51 17.44 -4.17 10.32
C TYR A 51 18.38 -3.87 11.48
N GLU A 52 17.87 -3.40 12.63
CA GLU A 52 18.65 -3.13 13.84
C GLU A 52 19.38 -4.38 14.37
N ASN A 53 18.74 -5.55 14.23
CA ASN A 53 19.34 -6.85 14.58
C ASN A 53 20.34 -7.37 13.54
N GLY A 54 20.54 -6.67 12.41
CA GLY A 54 21.43 -7.10 11.33
C GLY A 54 20.91 -8.27 10.49
N GLU A 55 19.59 -8.54 10.54
CA GLU A 55 18.95 -9.62 9.77
C GLU A 55 18.73 -9.25 8.31
N ILE A 56 18.51 -7.96 8.00
CA ILE A 56 18.25 -7.44 6.65
C ILE A 56 18.99 -6.12 6.42
N ASP A 57 19.24 -5.79 5.14
CA ASP A 57 19.91 -4.59 4.70
C ASP A 57 19.12 -3.88 3.61
N PHE A 58 18.92 -2.56 3.75
CA PHE A 58 18.15 -1.75 2.82
C PHE A 58 19.02 -0.94 1.84
N SER A 59 20.34 -1.02 1.92
CA SER A 59 21.25 -0.16 1.14
C SER A 59 21.06 -0.24 -0.38
N ASP A 60 20.67 -1.41 -0.90
CA ASP A 60 20.42 -1.63 -2.33
C ASP A 60 18.92 -1.64 -2.71
N ILE A 61 18.04 -1.49 -1.74
CA ILE A 61 16.58 -1.47 -1.97
C ILE A 61 16.15 -0.18 -2.68
N THR A 62 15.23 -0.32 -3.62
CA THR A 62 14.47 0.79 -4.20
C THR A 62 13.02 0.68 -3.76
N THR A 63 12.36 1.80 -3.46
CA THR A 63 10.94 1.78 -3.10
C THR A 63 10.11 2.67 -4.02
N VAL A 64 8.87 2.26 -4.27
CA VAL A 64 7.84 3.05 -4.92
C VAL A 64 6.57 3.01 -4.07
N ASN A 65 5.98 4.15 -3.74
CA ASN A 65 4.73 4.20 -2.99
C ASN A 65 3.52 4.16 -3.91
N LEU A 66 2.40 3.64 -3.40
CA LEU A 66 1.14 3.54 -4.15
C LEU A 66 0.56 4.91 -4.51
N ASP A 67 0.72 5.89 -3.63
CA ASP A 67 -0.10 7.09 -3.68
C ASP A 67 0.53 8.27 -2.92
N GLU A 68 -0.02 9.46 -3.16
CA GLU A 68 0.22 10.69 -2.40
C GLU A 68 -0.96 11.63 -2.58
N TYR A 69 -1.29 12.43 -1.59
CA TYR A 69 -2.28 13.49 -1.68
C TYR A 69 -1.83 14.60 -2.64
N LYS A 70 -2.72 15.01 -3.54
CA LYS A 70 -2.48 16.17 -4.40
C LYS A 70 -2.66 17.46 -3.60
N GLY A 71 -1.75 18.40 -3.81
CA GLY A 71 -1.68 19.67 -3.07
C GLY A 71 -0.95 19.55 -1.72
N MET A 72 -0.37 18.39 -1.40
CA MET A 72 0.31 18.14 -0.13
C MET A 72 1.83 18.29 -0.28
N PRO A 73 2.47 19.27 0.36
CA PRO A 73 3.93 19.40 0.34
C PRO A 73 4.59 18.30 1.19
N ARG A 74 5.76 17.84 0.75
CA ARG A 74 6.54 16.78 1.44
C ARG A 74 6.89 17.08 2.89
N THR A 75 6.90 18.36 3.28
CA THR A 75 7.15 18.81 4.66
C THR A 75 5.94 18.74 5.56
N ASN A 76 4.76 18.49 5.02
CA ASN A 76 3.53 18.32 5.81
C ASN A 76 3.53 16.94 6.45
N GLU A 77 3.28 16.88 7.74
CA GLU A 77 3.23 15.62 8.52
C GLU A 77 2.17 14.63 8.02
N GLN A 78 1.17 15.10 7.26
CA GLN A 78 0.13 14.27 6.67
C GLN A 78 0.46 13.80 5.24
N SER A 79 1.58 14.25 4.64
CA SER A 79 2.00 13.71 3.35
C SER A 79 2.47 12.27 3.49
N TYR A 80 2.26 11.47 2.48
CA TYR A 80 2.73 10.08 2.48
C TYR A 80 4.25 9.99 2.35
N TYR A 81 4.87 11.00 1.74
CA TYR A 81 6.32 11.15 1.78
C TYR A 81 6.82 11.30 3.23
N TYR A 82 6.22 12.18 4.04
CA TYR A 82 6.57 12.35 5.46
C TYR A 82 6.31 11.06 6.24
N PHE A 83 5.11 10.48 6.05
CA PHE A 83 4.72 9.21 6.69
C PHE A 83 5.77 8.12 6.48
N MET A 84 6.26 7.95 5.25
CA MET A 84 7.24 6.91 4.93
C MET A 84 8.61 7.18 5.57
N ASN A 85 9.04 8.43 5.63
CA ASN A 85 10.27 8.79 6.34
C ASN A 85 10.12 8.51 7.84
N ASP A 86 9.06 8.99 8.47
CA ASP A 86 8.81 8.83 9.90
C ASP A 86 8.63 7.35 10.33
N ASN A 87 7.99 6.51 9.51
CA ASN A 87 7.66 5.15 9.88
C ASN A 87 8.64 4.08 9.38
N LEU A 88 9.55 4.39 8.42
CA LEU A 88 10.50 3.42 7.89
C LEU A 88 11.84 4.04 7.47
N PHE A 89 11.83 5.03 6.55
CA PHE A 89 13.05 5.38 5.83
C PHE A 89 14.11 6.04 6.71
N ASP A 90 13.74 6.76 7.77
CA ASP A 90 14.68 7.40 8.70
C ASP A 90 15.29 6.42 9.71
N HIS A 91 14.77 5.20 9.76
CA HIS A 91 15.17 4.17 10.73
C HIS A 91 16.01 3.04 10.12
N VAL A 92 16.24 3.06 8.79
CA VAL A 92 17.01 2.04 8.08
C VAL A 92 18.06 2.68 7.16
N ASN A 93 19.00 1.89 6.63
CA ASN A 93 20.08 2.41 5.78
C ASN A 93 19.73 2.57 4.29
N ILE A 94 18.45 2.82 3.97
CA ILE A 94 18.04 3.04 2.58
C ILE A 94 18.59 4.36 2.03
N ASP A 95 19.07 4.33 0.78
CA ASP A 95 19.39 5.57 0.07
C ASP A 95 18.09 6.32 -0.27
N LYS A 96 17.92 7.53 0.28
CA LYS A 96 16.73 8.37 0.05
C LYS A 96 16.51 8.71 -1.43
N ASN A 97 17.56 8.70 -2.25
CA ASN A 97 17.44 8.90 -3.70
C ASN A 97 16.80 7.69 -4.42
N ARG A 98 16.68 6.56 -3.73
CA ARG A 98 15.99 5.35 -4.21
C ARG A 98 14.58 5.19 -3.65
N THR A 99 14.08 6.19 -2.92
CA THR A 99 12.71 6.19 -2.41
C THR A 99 11.83 7.11 -3.25
N HIS A 100 10.74 6.58 -3.78
CA HIS A 100 9.88 7.29 -4.71
C HIS A 100 8.44 7.33 -4.20
N VAL A 101 7.91 8.53 -4.10
CA VAL A 101 6.52 8.85 -3.78
C VAL A 101 6.03 9.84 -4.83
N PRO A 102 4.80 9.76 -5.34
CA PRO A 102 4.28 10.74 -6.29
C PRO A 102 4.47 12.17 -5.80
N ASN A 103 4.68 13.12 -6.70
CA ASN A 103 4.84 14.52 -6.32
C ASN A 103 3.49 15.17 -6.05
N GLY A 104 3.07 15.23 -4.78
CA GLY A 104 1.81 15.87 -4.37
C GLY A 104 1.65 17.32 -4.84
N MET A 105 2.76 18.04 -5.06
CA MET A 105 2.77 19.44 -5.49
C MET A 105 2.84 19.64 -7.00
N ALA A 106 2.67 18.57 -7.80
CA ALA A 106 2.67 18.69 -9.25
C ALA A 106 1.49 19.54 -9.74
N GLU A 107 1.77 20.56 -10.55
CA GLU A 107 0.76 21.43 -11.15
C GLU A 107 -0.05 20.71 -12.24
N ASP A 108 0.66 19.93 -13.09
CA ASP A 108 0.07 19.10 -14.13
C ASP A 108 -0.09 17.66 -13.64
N ALA A 109 -1.32 17.31 -13.25
CA ALA A 109 -1.62 15.99 -12.72
C ALA A 109 -1.46 14.87 -13.75
N GLU A 110 -1.77 15.14 -15.01
CA GLU A 110 -1.64 14.12 -16.07
C GLU A 110 -0.16 13.82 -16.38
N LEU A 111 0.66 14.87 -16.40
CA LEU A 111 2.10 14.73 -16.56
C LEU A 111 2.72 13.95 -15.38
N GLU A 112 2.37 14.29 -14.14
CA GLU A 112 2.85 13.59 -12.95
C GLU A 112 2.52 12.09 -13.02
N CYS A 113 1.27 11.74 -13.33
CA CYS A 113 0.86 10.35 -13.46
C CYS A 113 1.70 9.60 -14.51
N LYS A 114 1.94 10.21 -15.67
CA LYS A 114 2.75 9.62 -16.74
C LYS A 114 4.23 9.45 -16.34
N GLU A 115 4.80 10.47 -15.69
CA GLU A 115 6.20 10.41 -15.25
C GLU A 115 6.38 9.41 -14.11
N TYR A 116 5.43 9.32 -13.18
CA TYR A 116 5.47 8.31 -12.11
C TYR A 116 5.35 6.89 -12.67
N GLU A 117 4.45 6.65 -13.61
CA GLU A 117 4.31 5.36 -14.29
C GLU A 117 5.59 4.97 -15.05
N LYS A 118 6.22 5.93 -15.71
CA LYS A 118 7.50 5.75 -16.40
C LYS A 118 8.64 5.47 -15.42
N LEU A 119 8.65 6.13 -14.25
CA LEU A 119 9.60 5.88 -13.17
C LEU A 119 9.47 4.44 -12.67
N VAL A 120 8.26 3.97 -12.35
CA VAL A 120 8.02 2.59 -11.89
C VAL A 120 8.54 1.56 -12.92
N LYS A 121 8.32 1.82 -14.21
CA LYS A 121 8.87 0.97 -15.29
C LYS A 121 10.39 1.06 -15.37
N SER A 122 10.98 2.24 -15.18
CA SER A 122 12.42 2.47 -15.30
C SER A 122 13.24 1.80 -14.21
N VAL A 123 12.69 1.66 -12.99
CA VAL A 123 13.34 0.94 -11.88
C VAL A 123 13.20 -0.58 -11.99
N GLY A 124 12.59 -1.08 -13.06
CA GLY A 124 12.43 -2.51 -13.36
C GLY A 124 11.09 -3.13 -12.90
N GLY A 125 10.12 -2.30 -12.53
CA GLY A 125 8.84 -2.74 -11.97
C GLY A 125 8.97 -3.24 -10.54
N VAL A 126 7.86 -3.59 -9.93
CA VAL A 126 7.77 -3.95 -8.50
C VAL A 126 8.02 -5.45 -8.29
N ASP A 127 8.98 -5.80 -7.44
CA ASP A 127 9.25 -7.19 -7.06
C ASP A 127 8.26 -7.70 -6.01
N LEU A 128 7.93 -6.87 -5.02
CA LEU A 128 6.92 -7.17 -4.01
C LEU A 128 6.15 -5.90 -3.68
N GLN A 129 4.82 -5.94 -3.83
CA GLN A 129 3.90 -4.86 -3.49
C GLN A 129 3.22 -5.16 -2.16
N LEU A 130 3.39 -4.27 -1.19
CA LEU A 130 2.59 -4.26 0.05
C LEU A 130 1.32 -3.45 -0.18
N LEU A 131 0.17 -3.99 0.23
CA LEU A 131 -1.14 -3.37 0.14
C LEU A 131 -1.86 -3.40 1.49
N GLY A 132 -2.65 -2.38 1.77
CA GLY A 132 -3.79 -2.47 2.66
C GLY A 132 -5.07 -2.79 1.90
N LEU A 133 -6.18 -2.99 2.62
CA LEU A 133 -7.53 -3.13 2.05
C LEU A 133 -8.47 -2.13 2.70
N GLY A 134 -9.15 -1.32 1.88
CA GLY A 134 -10.18 -0.40 2.35
C GLY A 134 -11.45 -1.12 2.82
N ARG A 135 -12.31 -0.45 3.58
CA ARG A 135 -13.60 -1.00 4.06
C ARG A 135 -14.56 -1.37 2.93
N ASN A 136 -14.45 -0.68 1.80
CA ASN A 136 -15.23 -0.94 0.58
C ASN A 136 -14.49 -1.83 -0.43
N GLY A 137 -13.33 -2.38 -0.04
CA GLY A 137 -12.50 -3.24 -0.87
C GLY A 137 -11.53 -2.50 -1.80
N HIS A 138 -11.32 -1.20 -1.64
CA HIS A 138 -10.33 -0.46 -2.43
C HIS A 138 -8.89 -0.87 -2.07
N ILE A 139 -7.98 -0.72 -3.02
CA ILE A 139 -6.53 -0.86 -2.88
C ILE A 139 -5.83 0.36 -3.48
N GLY A 140 -4.87 0.97 -2.74
CA GLY A 140 -4.46 2.35 -3.01
C GLY A 140 -5.68 3.28 -2.92
N PHE A 141 -5.78 4.29 -3.77
CA PHE A 141 -7.02 5.07 -3.93
C PHE A 141 -7.86 4.61 -5.14
N ASN A 142 -7.76 3.32 -5.52
CA ASN A 142 -8.68 2.75 -6.52
C ASN A 142 -10.00 2.40 -5.83
N GLU A 143 -10.92 3.35 -5.81
CA GLU A 143 -12.26 3.23 -5.22
C GLU A 143 -13.20 2.38 -6.09
N PRO A 144 -14.33 1.86 -5.54
CA PRO A 144 -15.36 1.20 -6.33
C PRO A 144 -15.80 2.04 -7.53
N SER A 145 -15.81 1.44 -8.71
CA SER A 145 -16.10 2.11 -9.97
C SER A 145 -16.70 1.15 -11.00
N GLU A 146 -16.96 1.61 -12.23
CA GLU A 146 -17.45 0.78 -13.33
C GLU A 146 -16.32 0.02 -14.05
N GLU A 147 -15.06 0.48 -13.90
CA GLU A 147 -13.90 -0.11 -14.56
C GLU A 147 -12.67 -0.14 -13.64
N PHE A 148 -11.70 -0.98 -13.95
CA PHE A 148 -10.39 -0.97 -13.28
C PHE A 148 -9.47 0.05 -13.93
N ALA A 149 -9.00 1.03 -13.16
CA ALA A 149 -7.98 1.97 -13.62
C ALA A 149 -6.68 1.23 -13.98
N LYS A 150 -6.15 1.50 -15.18
CA LYS A 150 -5.00 0.75 -15.68
C LYS A 150 -3.67 1.25 -15.13
N GLU A 151 -3.41 2.53 -15.27
CA GLU A 151 -2.14 3.18 -14.94
C GLU A 151 -2.31 4.18 -13.79
N THR A 152 -1.21 4.73 -13.30
CA THR A 152 -1.24 5.81 -12.30
C THR A 152 -2.15 6.95 -12.77
N HIS A 153 -3.02 7.41 -11.90
CA HIS A 153 -4.03 8.42 -12.19
C HIS A 153 -4.26 9.35 -11.02
N CYS A 154 -4.79 10.53 -11.31
CA CYS A 154 -5.29 11.46 -10.30
C CYS A 154 -6.77 11.14 -10.05
N VAL A 155 -7.13 10.92 -8.80
CA VAL A 155 -8.49 10.51 -8.39
C VAL A 155 -9.10 11.52 -7.44
N ASP A 156 -10.40 11.79 -7.58
CA ASP A 156 -11.18 12.50 -6.58
C ASP A 156 -11.50 11.52 -5.43
N LEU A 157 -11.20 11.95 -4.18
CA LEU A 157 -11.47 11.13 -3.01
C LEU A 157 -12.98 11.11 -2.71
N THR A 158 -13.51 9.93 -2.41
CA THR A 158 -14.91 9.78 -2.00
C THR A 158 -15.14 10.40 -0.61
N GLU A 159 -16.36 10.83 -0.33
CA GLU A 159 -16.73 11.37 0.99
C GLU A 159 -16.44 10.35 2.11
N SER A 160 -16.60 9.05 1.85
CA SER A 160 -16.26 7.99 2.81
C SER A 160 -14.77 7.92 3.11
N THR A 161 -13.90 8.15 2.11
CA THR A 161 -12.46 8.19 2.26
C THR A 161 -12.01 9.45 2.99
N ILE A 162 -12.61 10.60 2.67
CA ILE A 162 -12.38 11.86 3.38
C ILE A 162 -12.75 11.72 4.85
N GLU A 163 -13.93 11.19 5.16
CA GLU A 163 -14.40 10.95 6.52
C GLU A 163 -13.49 9.95 7.29
N ALA A 164 -13.03 8.89 6.63
CA ALA A 164 -12.12 7.93 7.25
C ALA A 164 -10.74 8.54 7.55
N ASN A 165 -10.28 9.48 6.73
CA ASN A 165 -8.97 10.10 6.86
C ASN A 165 -8.97 11.38 7.73
N LYS A 166 -10.14 12.00 8.00
CA LYS A 166 -10.22 13.21 8.83
C LYS A 166 -9.57 13.07 10.21
N ARG A 167 -9.49 11.85 10.75
CA ARG A 167 -8.82 11.56 12.03
C ARG A 167 -7.34 11.93 12.06
N PHE A 168 -6.73 12.14 10.91
CA PHE A 168 -5.33 12.53 10.76
C PHE A 168 -5.17 14.04 10.54
N PHE A 169 -6.26 14.79 10.36
CA PHE A 169 -6.27 16.23 10.06
C PHE A 169 -6.98 17.01 11.17
N ALA A 170 -6.77 18.32 11.22
CA ALA A 170 -7.43 19.19 12.19
C ALA A 170 -8.95 19.27 11.95
N SER A 171 -9.37 19.22 10.68
CA SER A 171 -10.79 19.18 10.27
C SER A 171 -10.97 18.36 8.99
N ALA A 172 -12.22 18.05 8.64
CA ALA A 172 -12.53 17.37 7.38
C ALA A 172 -12.22 18.25 6.15
N ASP A 173 -12.25 19.58 6.32
CA ASP A 173 -11.97 20.53 5.24
C ASP A 173 -10.47 20.58 4.90
N ASP A 174 -9.60 20.16 5.84
CA ASP A 174 -8.16 20.08 5.64
C ASP A 174 -7.73 18.80 4.91
N VAL A 175 -8.63 17.83 4.77
CA VAL A 175 -8.35 16.61 4.01
C VAL A 175 -8.31 16.95 2.52
N PRO A 176 -7.23 16.62 1.80
CA PRO A 176 -7.17 16.83 0.35
C PRO A 176 -8.32 16.13 -0.36
N ARG A 177 -8.81 16.76 -1.43
CA ARG A 177 -9.93 16.22 -2.23
C ARG A 177 -9.48 15.32 -3.36
N GLN A 178 -8.18 15.35 -3.69
CA GLN A 178 -7.58 14.57 -4.77
C GLN A 178 -6.31 13.87 -4.30
N ALA A 179 -5.99 12.75 -4.95
CA ALA A 179 -4.74 12.03 -4.75
C ALA A 179 -4.20 11.49 -6.08
N PHE A 180 -2.89 11.30 -6.15
CA PHE A 180 -2.26 10.47 -7.17
C PHE A 180 -2.25 9.03 -6.68
N SER A 181 -2.70 8.09 -7.49
CA SER A 181 -2.74 6.68 -7.12
C SER A 181 -2.23 5.78 -8.24
N MET A 182 -1.41 4.83 -7.89
CA MET A 182 -1.02 3.74 -8.78
C MET A 182 -2.27 2.97 -9.21
N GLY A 183 -2.47 2.79 -10.51
CA GLY A 183 -3.63 2.08 -11.03
C GLY A 183 -3.56 0.57 -10.80
N ILE A 184 -4.71 -0.08 -10.93
CA ILE A 184 -4.86 -1.54 -10.76
C ILE A 184 -3.93 -2.32 -11.70
N GLY A 185 -3.78 -1.88 -12.96
CA GLY A 185 -2.88 -2.56 -13.90
C GLY A 185 -1.42 -2.52 -13.45
N THR A 186 -0.97 -1.39 -12.89
CA THR A 186 0.39 -1.23 -12.35
C THR A 186 0.59 -2.07 -11.10
N ILE A 187 -0.40 -2.10 -10.19
CA ILE A 187 -0.39 -2.97 -9.00
C ILE A 187 -0.31 -4.45 -9.42
N MET A 188 -1.13 -4.87 -10.38
CA MET A 188 -1.19 -6.25 -10.88
C MET A 188 0.06 -6.67 -11.65
N ALA A 189 0.90 -5.72 -12.10
CA ALA A 189 2.19 -6.01 -12.74
C ALA A 189 3.31 -6.33 -11.73
N ALA A 190 3.10 -6.15 -10.44
CA ALA A 190 4.04 -6.59 -9.41
C ALA A 190 4.26 -8.11 -9.48
N LYS A 191 5.47 -8.58 -9.15
CA LYS A 191 5.77 -10.03 -9.21
C LYS A 191 5.13 -10.79 -8.04
N LYS A 192 5.04 -10.13 -6.87
CA LYS A 192 4.38 -10.65 -5.65
C LYS A 192 3.57 -9.55 -5.01
N ILE A 193 2.49 -9.93 -4.36
CA ILE A 193 1.64 -9.01 -3.60
C ILE A 193 1.44 -9.56 -2.19
N VAL A 194 1.61 -8.70 -1.20
CA VAL A 194 1.27 -8.96 0.20
C VAL A 194 0.21 -7.97 0.63
N VAL A 195 -0.94 -8.48 1.08
CA VAL A 195 -2.03 -7.65 1.59
C VAL A 195 -2.11 -7.82 3.09
N VAL A 196 -2.08 -6.73 3.85
CA VAL A 196 -2.25 -6.72 5.30
C VAL A 196 -3.61 -6.15 5.68
N VAL A 197 -4.39 -6.89 6.45
CA VAL A 197 -5.74 -6.48 6.82
C VAL A 197 -6.01 -6.77 8.30
N SER A 198 -6.42 -5.75 9.04
CA SER A 198 -6.69 -5.84 10.48
C SER A 198 -7.98 -5.13 10.86
N GLY A 199 -8.70 -5.74 11.79
CA GLY A 199 -9.91 -5.19 12.42
C GLY A 199 -11.22 -5.70 11.85
N ALA A 200 -12.22 -5.80 12.72
CA ALA A 200 -13.56 -6.33 12.42
C ALA A 200 -14.29 -5.54 11.32
N ASP A 201 -14.01 -4.23 11.19
CA ASP A 201 -14.57 -3.36 10.16
C ASP A 201 -14.09 -3.66 8.74
N LYS A 202 -13.12 -4.58 8.60
CA LYS A 202 -12.58 -5.06 7.32
C LYS A 202 -13.11 -6.43 6.91
N ALA A 203 -13.76 -7.17 7.82
CA ALA A 203 -14.13 -8.57 7.60
C ALA A 203 -15.01 -8.77 6.35
N GLU A 204 -15.99 -7.88 6.14
CA GLU A 204 -16.85 -7.94 4.96
C GLU A 204 -16.08 -7.65 3.66
N ALA A 205 -15.16 -6.68 3.69
CA ALA A 205 -14.32 -6.35 2.54
C ALA A 205 -13.37 -7.51 2.19
N VAL A 206 -12.79 -8.17 3.19
CA VAL A 206 -11.97 -9.38 3.02
C VAL A 206 -12.76 -10.48 2.31
N LYS A 207 -13.99 -10.79 2.79
CA LYS A 207 -14.86 -11.78 2.16
C LYS A 207 -15.19 -11.42 0.72
N LYS A 208 -15.64 -10.18 0.48
CA LYS A 208 -16.00 -9.72 -0.87
C LYS A 208 -14.80 -9.74 -1.82
N ALA A 209 -13.62 -9.28 -1.35
CA ALA A 209 -12.43 -9.19 -2.19
C ALA A 209 -11.82 -10.56 -2.52
N PHE A 210 -11.84 -11.53 -1.60
CA PHE A 210 -11.07 -12.76 -1.78
C PHE A 210 -11.88 -14.03 -2.00
N THR A 211 -13.21 -13.97 -1.82
CA THR A 211 -14.11 -15.09 -2.08
C THR A 211 -15.35 -14.70 -2.93
N GLY A 212 -15.58 -13.41 -3.13
CA GLY A 212 -16.66 -12.89 -3.97
C GLY A 212 -16.28 -12.87 -5.47
N PRO A 213 -17.19 -12.39 -6.32
CA PRO A 213 -16.90 -12.19 -7.74
C PRO A 213 -15.86 -11.10 -7.95
N VAL A 214 -15.02 -11.26 -8.98
CA VAL A 214 -14.08 -10.21 -9.40
C VAL A 214 -14.86 -9.10 -10.10
N THR A 215 -14.82 -7.90 -9.54
CA THR A 215 -15.58 -6.74 -10.03
C THR A 215 -14.89 -5.42 -9.66
N PRO A 216 -14.96 -4.38 -10.50
CA PRO A 216 -14.45 -3.05 -10.16
C PRO A 216 -15.18 -2.40 -8.97
N ASN A 217 -16.39 -2.86 -8.64
CA ASN A 217 -17.11 -2.42 -7.44
C ASN A 217 -16.48 -2.91 -6.12
N VAL A 218 -15.55 -3.86 -6.20
CA VAL A 218 -14.68 -4.31 -5.11
C VAL A 218 -13.26 -4.40 -5.67
N PRO A 219 -12.52 -3.29 -5.80
CA PRO A 219 -11.27 -3.25 -6.57
C PRO A 219 -10.23 -4.29 -6.16
N GLY A 220 -10.11 -4.58 -4.86
CA GLY A 220 -9.23 -5.63 -4.34
C GLY A 220 -9.58 -7.04 -4.83
N SER A 221 -10.78 -7.25 -5.37
CA SER A 221 -11.19 -8.57 -5.89
C SER A 221 -10.35 -9.02 -7.10
N ILE A 222 -9.76 -8.08 -7.85
CA ILE A 222 -8.89 -8.39 -8.99
C ILE A 222 -7.66 -9.21 -8.58
N LEU A 223 -7.23 -9.08 -7.32
CA LEU A 223 -6.09 -9.82 -6.78
C LEU A 223 -6.27 -11.34 -6.84
N GLN A 224 -7.51 -11.83 -6.97
CA GLN A 224 -7.79 -13.25 -7.20
C GLN A 224 -7.17 -13.77 -8.52
N PHE A 225 -6.93 -12.92 -9.50
CA PHE A 225 -6.31 -13.27 -10.79
C PHE A 225 -4.79 -13.11 -10.80
N HIS A 226 -4.20 -12.57 -9.74
CA HIS A 226 -2.76 -12.43 -9.67
C HIS A 226 -2.09 -13.77 -9.29
N GLY A 227 -0.95 -14.08 -9.91
CA GLY A 227 -0.25 -15.37 -9.76
C GLY A 227 0.33 -15.63 -8.37
N ASP A 228 0.75 -14.58 -7.65
CA ASP A 228 1.42 -14.69 -6.34
C ASP A 228 0.92 -13.62 -5.36
N VAL A 229 -0.18 -13.93 -4.66
CA VAL A 229 -0.77 -13.08 -3.62
C VAL A 229 -0.79 -13.81 -2.29
N THR A 230 -0.30 -13.15 -1.25
CA THR A 230 -0.47 -13.57 0.13
C THR A 230 -1.25 -12.49 0.88
N VAL A 231 -2.42 -12.85 1.38
CA VAL A 231 -3.25 -12.01 2.26
C VAL A 231 -2.98 -12.43 3.70
N VAL A 232 -2.59 -11.50 4.55
CA VAL A 232 -2.37 -11.72 5.99
C VAL A 232 -3.43 -10.93 6.75
N CYS A 233 -4.34 -11.65 7.41
CA CYS A 233 -5.43 -11.07 8.16
C CYS A 233 -5.32 -11.41 9.64
N ASP A 234 -5.63 -10.46 10.52
CA ASP A 234 -5.89 -10.82 11.91
C ASP A 234 -7.23 -11.58 12.06
N ALA A 235 -7.48 -12.11 13.25
CA ALA A 235 -8.67 -12.93 13.51
C ALA A 235 -9.98 -12.16 13.28
N GLU A 236 -9.99 -10.85 13.57
CA GLU A 236 -11.17 -10.00 13.40
C GLU A 236 -11.49 -9.75 11.91
N ALA A 237 -10.47 -9.42 11.11
CA ALA A 237 -10.64 -9.23 9.66
C ALA A 237 -10.96 -10.54 8.94
N TYR A 238 -10.52 -11.68 9.48
CA TYR A 238 -10.77 -13.01 8.91
C TYR A 238 -12.17 -13.56 9.21
N ALA A 239 -12.88 -13.02 10.19
CA ALA A 239 -14.08 -13.63 10.79
C ALA A 239 -15.20 -13.97 9.78
N GLU A 240 -15.37 -13.20 8.71
CA GLU A 240 -16.41 -13.48 7.69
C GLU A 240 -16.03 -14.59 6.71
N LEU A 241 -14.75 -15.01 6.66
CA LEU A 241 -14.30 -16.15 5.84
C LEU A 241 -14.59 -17.51 6.52
N GLU A 242 -14.93 -17.53 7.81
CA GLU A 242 -15.28 -18.73 8.57
C GLU A 242 -16.77 -19.07 8.50
N LYS A 243 -17.60 -18.17 7.96
CA LYS A 243 -19.04 -18.35 7.79
C LYS A 243 -19.39 -18.87 6.40
#